data_ea89babb881f8bd390447df0b0326137
#
_entry.id   ea89babb881f8bd390447df0b0326137
#
_cell.length_a   1.000
_cell.length_b   1.000
_cell.length_c   1.000
_cell.angle_alpha   90.00
_cell.angle_beta   90.00
_cell.angle_gamma   90.00
#
_symmetry.space_group_name_H-M   'P 1'
#
loop_
_entity.id
_entity.type
_entity.pdbx_description
1 polymer ?
#
loop_
_entity_poly.entity_id
_entity_poly.type
_entity_poly.pdbx_seq_one_letter_code
_entity_poly.pdbx_strand_id
1 'polypeptide(L)'
;MVNNEIKLRGKVLRAYVNDDGHLVVTLAVLHPHYVDGVNIGSESVFRCVMADRKRSESLDVLEGDSLEVEGYLRLDRHLSVSGREHKNLTVYMEAAHVCA
;
A
#
# COMPACT_ATOMS: atom_id res chain seq x y z
N MET A 1 1.13 10.38 -20.14
CA MET A 1 -0.04 10.06 -19.29
C MET A 1 0.17 8.72 -18.62
N VAL A 2 0.01 8.67 -17.33
CA VAL A 2 0.10 7.42 -16.57
C VAL A 2 -1.25 6.74 -16.59
N ASN A 3 -1.31 5.50 -17.11
CA ASN A 3 -2.54 4.71 -17.19
C ASN A 3 -2.58 3.63 -16.10
N ASN A 4 -1.87 3.84 -15.03
CA ASN A 4 -1.64 2.86 -14.00
C ASN A 4 -2.29 3.35 -12.70
N GLU A 5 -3.60 3.52 -12.76
CA GLU A 5 -4.38 3.87 -11.58
C GLU A 5 -4.79 2.61 -10.83
N ILE A 6 -4.69 2.67 -9.51
CA ILE A 6 -5.06 1.56 -8.66
C ILE A 6 -5.94 2.06 -7.52
N LYS A 7 -6.92 1.26 -7.16
CA LYS A 7 -7.75 1.47 -5.99
C LYS A 7 -7.74 0.20 -5.15
N LEU A 8 -7.32 0.32 -3.91
CA LEU A 8 -7.22 -0.80 -2.98
C LEU A 8 -8.01 -0.52 -1.72
N ARG A 9 -8.60 -1.55 -1.18
CA ARG A 9 -9.20 -1.52 0.16
C ARG A 9 -8.70 -2.71 0.93
N GLY A 10 -8.20 -2.47 2.12
CA GLY A 10 -7.65 -3.54 2.94
C GLY A 10 -7.47 -3.14 4.39
N LYS A 11 -6.84 -4.03 5.12
CA LYS A 11 -6.56 -3.84 6.53
C LYS A 11 -5.14 -3.33 6.73
N VAL A 12 -4.99 -2.32 7.56
CA VAL A 12 -3.69 -1.77 7.90
C VAL A 12 -2.99 -2.73 8.87
N LEU A 13 -1.87 -3.28 8.42
CA LEU A 13 -1.00 -4.14 9.24
C LEU A 13 0.01 -3.31 10.01
N ARG A 14 0.49 -2.23 9.40
CA ARG A 14 1.48 -1.34 9.99
C ARG A 14 1.36 0.04 9.36
N ALA A 15 1.53 1.08 10.16
CA ALA A 15 1.55 2.46 9.67
C ALA A 15 2.59 3.26 10.45
N TYR A 16 3.40 4.03 9.74
CA TYR A 16 4.38 4.92 10.36
C TYR A 16 4.75 6.04 9.39
N VAL A 17 5.28 7.12 9.95
CA VAL A 17 5.85 8.22 9.15
C VAL A 17 7.36 8.02 9.11
N ASN A 18 7.92 7.97 7.90
CA ASN A 18 9.36 7.77 7.73
C ASN A 18 10.16 9.07 7.98
N ASP A 19 11.48 8.97 7.88
CA ASP A 19 12.37 10.10 8.13
C ASP A 19 12.16 11.26 7.16
N ASP A 20 11.65 10.99 5.98
CA ASP A 20 11.35 12.00 4.96
C ASP A 20 9.99 12.67 5.16
N GLY A 21 9.24 12.26 6.18
CA GLY A 21 7.92 12.82 6.48
C GLY A 21 6.78 12.21 5.67
N HIS A 22 6.98 11.06 5.05
CA HIS A 22 5.95 10.35 4.31
C HIS A 22 5.32 9.25 5.14
N LEU A 23 3.99 9.17 5.10
CA LEU A 23 3.26 8.07 5.72
C LEU A 23 3.47 6.80 4.89
N VAL A 24 3.91 5.76 5.56
CA VAL A 24 4.10 4.43 4.97
C VAL A 24 3.12 3.47 5.63
N VAL A 25 2.32 2.80 4.81
CA VAL A 25 1.30 1.85 5.28
C VAL A 25 1.56 0.51 4.62
N THR A 26 1.54 -0.54 5.43
CA THR A 26 1.49 -1.92 4.94
C THR A 26 0.03 -2.36 4.95
N LEU A 27 -0.51 -2.64 3.77
CA LEU A 27 -1.92 -2.92 3.57
C LEU A 27 -2.13 -4.36 3.14
N ALA A 28 -2.97 -5.09 3.87
CA ALA A 28 -3.35 -6.44 3.52
C ALA A 28 -4.68 -6.41 2.75
N VAL A 29 -4.67 -6.90 1.53
CA VAL A 29 -5.83 -6.94 0.66
C VAL A 29 -6.24 -8.39 0.44
N LEU A 30 -7.49 -8.70 0.74
CA LEU A 30 -8.02 -10.04 0.54
C LEU A 30 -8.47 -10.23 -0.91
N HIS A 31 -8.07 -11.36 -1.47
CA HIS A 31 -8.49 -11.79 -2.80
C HIS A 31 -9.34 -13.06 -2.64
N PRO A 32 -10.65 -12.94 -2.41
CA PRO A 32 -11.49 -14.12 -2.23
C PRO A 32 -11.57 -14.91 -3.53
N HIS A 33 -11.44 -16.21 -3.42
CA HIS A 33 -11.61 -17.15 -4.53
C HIS A 33 -12.37 -18.36 -4.02
N TYR A 34 -13.53 -18.61 -4.60
CA TYR A 34 -14.41 -19.68 -4.17
C TYR A 34 -14.33 -20.85 -5.12
N VAL A 35 -14.10 -22.04 -4.57
CA VAL A 35 -14.16 -23.31 -5.28
C VAL A 35 -15.13 -24.21 -4.54
N ASP A 36 -16.18 -24.66 -5.22
CA ASP A 36 -17.25 -25.49 -4.64
C ASP A 36 -17.84 -24.90 -3.35
N GLY A 37 -18.01 -23.58 -3.32
CA GLY A 37 -18.54 -22.87 -2.16
C GLY A 37 -17.55 -22.63 -1.03
N VAL A 38 -16.31 -23.09 -1.18
CA VAL A 38 -15.25 -22.88 -0.19
C VAL A 38 -14.34 -21.74 -0.63
N ASN A 39 -14.10 -20.78 0.26
CA ASN A 39 -13.17 -19.69 -0.01
C ASN A 39 -11.73 -20.18 0.18
N ILE A 40 -10.98 -20.25 -0.91
CA ILE A 40 -9.55 -20.60 -0.92
C ILE A 40 -8.69 -19.40 -1.30
N GLY A 41 -9.25 -18.20 -1.15
CA GLY A 41 -8.57 -16.97 -1.53
C GLY A 41 -7.30 -16.71 -0.73
N SER A 42 -6.50 -15.80 -1.25
CA SER A 42 -5.23 -15.40 -0.66
C SER A 42 -5.27 -13.94 -0.23
N GLU A 43 -4.30 -13.57 0.57
CA GLU A 43 -4.07 -12.20 1.00
C GLU A 43 -2.81 -11.69 0.31
N SER A 44 -2.90 -10.49 -0.25
CA SER A 44 -1.73 -9.79 -0.80
C SER A 44 -1.37 -8.62 0.08
N VAL A 45 -0.09 -8.41 0.28
CA VAL A 45 0.41 -7.34 1.12
C VAL A 45 1.09 -6.29 0.24
N PHE A 46 0.65 -5.04 0.37
CA PHE A 46 1.16 -3.92 -0.40
C PHE A 46 1.83 -2.90 0.50
N ARG A 47 2.98 -2.42 0.08
CA ARG A 47 3.60 -1.26 0.68
C ARG A 47 3.04 -0.02 0.00
N CYS A 48 2.44 0.87 0.78
CA CYS A 48 1.82 2.10 0.28
C CYS A 48 2.53 3.29 0.90
N VAL A 49 2.86 4.29 0.07
CA VAL A 49 3.54 5.50 0.51
C VAL A 49 2.71 6.70 0.11
N MET A 50 2.41 7.58 1.06
CA MET A 50 1.72 8.84 0.77
C MET A 50 2.72 9.85 0.23
N ALA A 51 2.52 10.25 -1.03
CA ALA A 51 3.41 11.17 -1.72
C ALA A 51 3.37 12.59 -1.13
N ASP A 52 2.20 13.00 -0.64
CA ASP A 52 2.00 14.34 -0.08
C ASP A 52 2.33 14.36 1.41
N ARG A 53 3.36 15.12 1.79
CA ARG A 53 3.78 15.25 3.19
C ARG A 53 2.72 15.85 4.09
N LYS A 54 1.98 16.84 3.61
CA LYS A 54 0.93 17.48 4.40
C LYS A 54 -0.20 16.51 4.70
N ARG A 55 -0.59 15.72 3.71
CA ARG A 55 -1.59 14.67 3.91
C ARG A 55 -1.07 13.58 4.83
N SER A 56 0.21 13.26 4.75
CA SER A 56 0.84 12.29 5.65
C SER A 56 0.73 12.69 7.10
N GLU A 57 0.89 13.99 7.39
CA GLU A 57 0.76 14.52 8.74
C GLU A 57 -0.68 14.56 9.24
N SER A 58 -1.64 14.78 8.34
CA SER A 58 -3.06 14.93 8.70
C SER A 58 -3.82 13.61 8.77
N LEU A 59 -3.29 12.54 8.18
CA LEU A 59 -3.94 11.24 8.21
C LEU A 59 -3.61 10.50 9.50
N ASP A 60 -4.66 10.15 10.24
CA ASP A 60 -4.53 9.35 11.45
C ASP A 60 -4.91 7.90 11.13
N VAL A 61 -3.90 7.12 10.78
CA VAL A 61 -4.06 5.72 10.38
C VAL A 61 -3.43 4.83 11.43
N LEU A 62 -4.21 3.92 11.97
CA LEU A 62 -3.79 2.99 13.01
C LEU A 62 -3.79 1.55 12.49
N GLU A 63 -2.96 0.71 13.09
CA GLU A 63 -2.98 -0.72 12.84
C GLU A 63 -4.39 -1.28 13.13
N GLY A 64 -4.86 -2.13 12.24
CA GLY A 64 -6.19 -2.71 12.33
C GLY A 64 -7.29 -1.93 11.62
N ASP A 65 -7.03 -0.70 11.23
CA ASP A 65 -8.00 0.10 10.47
C ASP A 65 -8.26 -0.51 9.09
N SER A 66 -9.48 -0.32 8.58
CA SER A 66 -9.76 -0.51 7.16
C SER A 66 -9.42 0.77 6.43
N LEU A 67 -8.61 0.66 5.39
CA LEU A 67 -8.15 1.80 4.63
C LEU A 67 -8.47 1.60 3.15
N GLU A 68 -9.02 2.64 2.53
CA GLU A 68 -9.19 2.72 1.08
C GLU A 68 -8.14 3.65 0.51
N VAL A 69 -7.40 3.16 -0.48
CA VAL A 69 -6.25 3.86 -1.08
C VAL A 69 -6.48 4.01 -2.57
N GLU A 70 -6.22 5.19 -3.09
CA GLU A 70 -6.17 5.47 -4.52
C GLU A 70 -4.81 6.03 -4.88
N GLY A 71 -4.25 5.55 -5.98
CA GLY A 71 -2.95 6.00 -6.42
C GLY A 71 -2.47 5.22 -7.62
N TYR A 72 -1.17 4.98 -7.67
CA TYR A 72 -0.55 4.27 -8.77
C TYR A 72 0.55 3.34 -8.28
N LEU A 73 0.82 2.31 -9.07
CA LEU A 73 1.91 1.38 -8.81
C LEU A 73 3.21 1.91 -9.42
N ARG A 74 4.28 1.73 -8.69
CA ARG A 74 5.62 2.05 -9.16
C ARG A 74 6.58 0.92 -8.81
N LEU A 75 7.34 0.49 -9.80
CA LEU A 75 8.41 -0.48 -9.61
C LEU A 75 9.71 0.28 -9.38
N ASP A 76 10.21 0.20 -8.16
CA ASP A 76 11.48 0.80 -7.81
C ASP A 76 12.60 -0.22 -7.93
N ARG A 77 13.70 0.18 -8.57
CA ARG A 77 14.89 -0.65 -8.75
C ARG A 77 16.06 -0.01 -8.04
N HIS A 78 16.84 -0.80 -7.36
CA HIS A 78 18.10 -0.35 -6.81
C HIS A 78 19.12 -1.47 -6.81
N LEU A 79 20.39 -1.11 -6.90
CA LEU A 79 21.50 -2.03 -6.82
C LEU A 79 22.02 -2.07 -5.39
N SER A 80 22.18 -3.26 -4.85
CA SER A 80 22.83 -3.43 -3.57
C SER A 80 24.35 -3.28 -3.71
N VAL A 81 25.03 -3.17 -2.60
CA VAL A 81 26.51 -3.10 -2.56
C VAL A 81 27.13 -4.31 -3.25
N SER A 82 26.48 -5.47 -3.18
CA SER A 82 26.93 -6.70 -3.85
C SER A 82 26.64 -6.77 -5.34
N GLY A 83 26.03 -5.73 -5.92
CA GLY A 83 25.66 -5.69 -7.33
C GLY A 83 24.34 -6.37 -7.67
N ARG A 84 23.59 -6.82 -6.69
CA ARG A 84 22.26 -7.39 -6.92
C ARG A 84 21.23 -6.30 -7.19
N GLU A 85 20.42 -6.51 -8.22
CA GLU A 85 19.29 -5.67 -8.49
C GLU A 85 18.11 -6.09 -7.62
N HIS A 86 17.58 -5.13 -6.86
CA HIS A 86 16.36 -5.29 -6.08
C HIS A 86 15.23 -4.53 -6.74
N LYS A 87 14.08 -5.18 -6.85
CA LYS A 87 12.86 -4.59 -7.41
C LYS A 87 11.79 -4.62 -6.36
N ASN A 88 11.26 -3.45 -6.01
CA ASN A 88 10.18 -3.31 -5.05
C ASN A 88 8.99 -2.65 -5.72
N LEU A 89 7.84 -3.31 -5.61
CA LEU A 89 6.58 -2.75 -6.09
C LEU A 89 5.95 -1.95 -4.95
N THR A 90 5.74 -0.66 -5.19
CA THR A 90 5.19 0.27 -4.20
C THR A 90 3.95 0.94 -4.75
N VAL A 91 2.93 1.07 -3.91
CA VAL A 91 1.74 1.88 -4.22
C VAL A 91 2.00 3.29 -3.72
N TYR A 92 2.00 4.27 -4.63
CA TYR A 92 2.07 5.67 -4.26
C TYR A 92 0.66 6.19 -4.10
N MET A 93 0.30 6.53 -2.86
CA MET A 93 -1.04 7.00 -2.53
C MET A 93 -1.20 8.47 -2.90
N GLU A 94 -2.20 8.76 -3.71
CA GLU A 94 -2.64 10.13 -3.97
C GLU A 94 -3.76 10.52 -3.01
N ALA A 95 -4.56 9.56 -2.63
CA ALA A 95 -5.62 9.74 -1.65
C ALA A 95 -5.78 8.47 -0.82
N ALA A 96 -6.15 8.65 0.44
CA ALA A 96 -6.44 7.55 1.35
C ALA A 96 -7.44 8.00 2.39
N HIS A 97 -8.36 7.12 2.78
CA HIS A 97 -9.26 7.40 3.88
C HIS A 97 -9.57 6.15 4.68
N VAL A 98 -9.76 6.35 5.96
CA VAL A 98 -10.12 5.28 6.89
C VAL A 98 -11.61 5.00 6.74
N CYS A 99 -11.95 3.74 6.54
CA CYS A 99 -13.33 3.29 6.42
C CYS A 99 -13.89 2.97 7.80
N ALA A 100 -15.07 3.43 8.04
CA ALA A 100 -15.78 3.08 9.28
C ALA A 100 -16.28 1.62 9.24
#